data_c3d9b24c4c5430f3ca9d80bbb55c817d
#
_entry.id   c3d9b24c4c5430f3ca9d80bbb55c817d
#
_cell.length_a   1.000
_cell.length_b   1.000
_cell.length_c   1.000
_cell.angle_alpha   90.00
_cell.angle_beta   90.00
_cell.angle_gamma   90.00
#
_symmetry.space_group_name_H-M   'P 1'
#
loop_
_entity.id
_entity.type
_entity.pdbx_description
1 polymer ?
#
loop_
_entity_poly.entity_id
_entity_poly.type
_entity_poly.pdbx_seq_one_letter_code
_entity_poly.pdbx_strand_id
1 'polypeptide(L)'
;MTKNEIANKINCKADLARIIVLNYKGAFEVGNIYDNRGKAESWMGPDSTEDFDPELENSVEYVLRIDDIECHKVDYDNDEECDVLDADGCESEGECLLPAETKLKIISVSSDEDFEEMGFYEVGLEKVN
;
A
#
# COMPACT_ATOMS: atom_id res chain seq x y z
N MET A 1 -14.55 -4.20 17.59
CA MET A 1 -13.21 -4.36 16.99
C MET A 1 -12.95 -3.21 16.03
N THR A 2 -11.76 -2.62 16.09
CA THR A 2 -11.38 -1.53 15.19
C THR A 2 -10.48 -2.05 14.04
N LYS A 3 -10.31 -1.24 13.01
CA LYS A 3 -9.39 -1.57 11.91
C LYS A 3 -7.96 -1.80 12.41
N ASN A 4 -7.49 -0.99 13.35
CA ASN A 4 -6.17 -1.15 13.95
C ASN A 4 -6.02 -2.48 14.69
N GLU A 5 -7.05 -2.90 15.40
CA GLU A 5 -7.05 -4.18 16.12
C GLU A 5 -7.00 -5.35 15.13
N ILE A 6 -7.75 -5.27 14.04
CA ILE A 6 -7.73 -6.29 12.99
C ILE A 6 -6.33 -6.38 12.36
N ALA A 7 -5.74 -5.24 12.01
CA ALA A 7 -4.42 -5.19 11.39
C ALA A 7 -3.32 -5.77 12.27
N ASN A 8 -3.48 -5.74 13.60
CA ASN A 8 -2.50 -6.32 14.52
C ASN A 8 -2.52 -7.85 14.55
N LYS A 9 -3.53 -8.48 13.95
CA LYS A 9 -3.64 -9.93 13.87
C LYS A 9 -2.89 -10.47 12.66
N ILE A 10 -1.57 -10.47 12.72
CA ILE A 10 -0.73 -10.94 11.62
C ILE A 10 -1.02 -12.41 11.31
N ASN A 11 -1.36 -12.70 10.05
CA ASN A 11 -1.71 -14.06 9.61
C ASN A 11 -1.09 -14.46 8.28
N CYS A 12 -0.27 -13.57 7.69
CA CYS A 12 0.25 -13.75 6.35
C CYS A 12 1.58 -13.03 6.19
N LYS A 13 2.36 -13.43 5.21
CA LYS A 13 3.57 -12.74 4.78
C LYS A 13 3.51 -12.66 3.26
N ALA A 14 3.61 -11.46 2.71
CA ALA A 14 3.38 -11.25 1.27
C ALA A 14 4.11 -10.03 0.73
N ASP A 15 4.20 -9.97 -0.59
CA ASP A 15 4.61 -8.78 -1.30
C ASP A 15 3.38 -7.90 -1.49
N LEU A 16 3.47 -6.62 -1.18
CA LEU A 16 2.35 -5.70 -1.20
C LEU A 16 2.65 -4.47 -2.06
N ALA A 17 1.59 -3.86 -2.57
CA ALA A 17 1.65 -2.61 -3.33
C ALA A 17 0.48 -1.70 -2.97
N ARG A 18 0.71 -0.38 -3.13
CA ARG A 18 -0.30 0.64 -2.90
C ARG A 18 -0.09 1.77 -3.90
N ILE A 19 -1.18 2.28 -4.48
CA ILE A 19 -1.14 3.40 -5.42
C ILE A 19 -1.55 4.67 -4.69
N ILE A 20 -0.73 5.72 -4.79
CA ILE A 20 -1.00 7.05 -4.24
C ILE A 20 -0.94 8.05 -5.39
N VAL A 21 -1.93 8.93 -5.48
CA VAL A 21 -2.01 9.97 -6.49
C VAL A 21 -1.87 11.32 -5.81
N LEU A 22 -0.88 12.10 -6.23
CA LEU A 22 -0.60 13.45 -5.72
C LEU A 22 -0.57 14.42 -6.89
N ASN A 23 -0.44 15.71 -6.58
CA ASN A 23 -0.37 16.77 -7.60
C ASN A 23 1.02 17.39 -7.74
N TYR A 24 2.05 16.73 -7.20
CA TYR A 24 3.43 17.23 -7.24
C TYR A 24 4.43 16.08 -7.28
N LYS A 25 5.62 16.38 -7.80
CA LYS A 25 6.75 15.45 -7.84
C LYS A 25 7.61 15.60 -6.59
N GLY A 26 8.43 14.58 -6.28
CA GLY A 26 9.37 14.63 -5.16
C GLY A 26 8.74 14.39 -3.80
N ALA A 27 7.56 13.76 -3.76
CA ALA A 27 6.87 13.45 -2.50
C ALA A 27 7.61 12.42 -1.63
N PHE A 28 8.40 11.56 -2.27
CA PHE A 28 9.12 10.47 -1.58
C PHE A 28 10.61 10.60 -1.83
N GLU A 29 11.41 10.53 -0.76
CA GLU A 29 12.87 10.60 -0.84
C GLU A 29 13.48 9.39 -0.14
N VAL A 30 14.51 8.81 -0.76
CA VAL A 30 15.25 7.69 -0.19
C VAL A 30 15.83 8.08 1.17
N GLY A 31 15.62 7.20 2.14
CA GLY A 31 16.07 7.41 3.53
C GLY A 31 15.00 7.94 4.48
N ASN A 32 13.91 8.48 3.95
CA ASN A 32 12.80 8.97 4.76
C ASN A 32 11.87 7.85 5.18
N ILE A 33 11.11 8.08 6.24
CA ILE A 33 10.08 7.14 6.72
C ILE A 33 8.75 7.51 6.05
N TYR A 34 8.08 6.51 5.50
CA TYR A 34 6.74 6.68 4.96
C TYR A 34 5.75 6.97 6.10
N ASP A 35 5.01 8.04 5.95
CA ASP A 35 4.06 8.48 6.98
C ASP A 35 2.68 7.85 6.75
N ASN A 36 2.32 6.88 7.58
CA ASN A 36 1.00 6.27 7.59
C ASN A 36 0.02 7.00 8.51
N ARG A 37 0.42 8.12 9.09
CA ARG A 37 -0.36 8.95 10.01
C ARG A 37 -0.85 8.20 11.26
N GLY A 38 -0.11 7.18 11.69
CA GLY A 38 -0.46 6.37 12.85
C GLY A 38 -1.71 5.52 12.65
N LYS A 39 -2.06 5.22 11.42
CA LYS A 39 -3.24 4.42 11.07
C LYS A 39 -2.86 3.13 10.37
N ALA A 40 -3.64 2.07 10.61
CA ALA A 40 -3.55 0.87 9.80
C ALA A 40 -3.95 1.19 8.36
N GLU A 41 -3.17 0.71 7.40
CA GLU A 41 -3.43 0.95 5.99
C GLU A 41 -3.70 -0.34 5.23
N SER A 42 -4.51 -0.21 4.18
CA SER A 42 -4.83 -1.30 3.26
C SER A 42 -3.84 -1.32 2.10
N TRP A 43 -3.32 -2.51 1.82
CA TRP A 43 -2.40 -2.76 0.72
C TRP A 43 -2.95 -3.91 -0.13
N MET A 44 -2.51 -3.99 -1.37
CA MET A 44 -2.95 -5.02 -2.32
C MET A 44 -1.76 -5.83 -2.81
N GLY A 45 -2.01 -6.95 -3.48
CA GLY A 45 -0.95 -7.70 -4.14
C GLY A 45 -0.35 -6.90 -5.30
N PRO A 46 0.95 -7.09 -5.63
CA PRO A 46 1.61 -6.34 -6.71
C PRO A 46 0.91 -6.48 -8.06
N ASP A 47 0.29 -7.61 -8.33
CA ASP A 47 -0.39 -7.88 -9.60
C ASP A 47 -1.59 -6.96 -9.84
N SER A 48 -2.20 -6.43 -8.77
CA SER A 48 -3.35 -5.53 -8.87
C SER A 48 -2.98 -4.15 -9.42
N THR A 49 -1.69 -3.83 -9.53
CA THR A 49 -1.20 -2.56 -10.07
C THR A 49 -0.83 -2.64 -11.56
N GLU A 50 -0.86 -3.83 -12.17
CA GLU A 50 -0.47 -4.02 -13.57
C GLU A 50 -1.40 -3.30 -14.56
N ASP A 51 -2.69 -3.23 -14.22
CA ASP A 51 -3.71 -2.60 -15.05
C ASP A 51 -3.89 -1.11 -14.74
N PHE A 52 -2.97 -0.54 -13.96
CA PHE A 52 -3.04 0.87 -13.58
C PHE A 52 -2.77 1.78 -14.78
N ASP A 53 -3.72 2.63 -15.11
CA ASP A 53 -3.64 3.57 -16.23
C ASP A 53 -3.70 5.01 -15.70
N PRO A 54 -2.58 5.75 -15.73
CA PRO A 54 -2.51 7.12 -15.19
C PRO A 54 -3.08 8.14 -16.19
N GLU A 55 -4.40 8.22 -16.31
CA GLU A 55 -5.08 9.13 -17.24
C GLU A 55 -5.40 10.52 -16.67
N LEU A 56 -5.12 10.78 -15.39
CA LEU A 56 -5.47 12.04 -14.76
C LEU A 56 -4.46 13.14 -15.11
N GLU A 57 -4.94 14.18 -15.80
CA GLU A 57 -4.11 15.36 -16.11
C GLU A 57 -3.68 16.07 -14.82
N ASN A 58 -2.45 16.55 -14.78
CA ASN A 58 -1.86 17.28 -13.65
C ASN A 58 -1.74 16.46 -12.35
N SER A 59 -1.80 15.14 -12.44
CA SER A 59 -1.54 14.28 -11.29
C SER A 59 -0.23 13.52 -11.45
N VAL A 60 0.37 13.17 -10.32
CA VAL A 60 1.60 12.38 -10.27
C VAL A 60 1.30 11.11 -9.46
N GLU A 61 1.40 9.98 -10.13
CA GLU A 61 1.09 8.69 -9.55
C GLU A 61 2.34 8.04 -8.97
N TYR A 62 2.18 7.44 -7.81
CA TYR A 62 3.22 6.70 -7.11
C TYR A 62 2.75 5.29 -6.82
N VAL A 63 3.52 4.30 -7.22
CA VAL A 63 3.27 2.89 -6.86
C VAL A 63 4.27 2.52 -5.77
N LEU A 64 3.77 2.34 -4.57
CA LEU A 64 4.57 1.91 -3.42
C LEU A 64 4.64 0.39 -3.41
N ARG A 65 5.83 -0.17 -3.19
CA ARG A 65 6.05 -1.62 -3.16
C ARG A 65 6.82 -2.02 -1.92
N ILE A 66 6.36 -3.10 -1.28
CA ILE A 66 7.02 -3.73 -0.14
C ILE A 66 7.11 -5.22 -0.41
N ASP A 67 8.31 -5.79 -0.27
CA ASP A 67 8.52 -7.21 -0.46
C ASP A 67 8.57 -7.93 0.89
N ASP A 68 7.96 -9.10 0.94
CA ASP A 68 8.12 -10.08 2.03
C ASP A 68 7.84 -9.50 3.43
N ILE A 69 6.69 -8.83 3.58
CA ILE A 69 6.28 -8.21 4.85
C ILE A 69 5.17 -8.99 5.53
N GLU A 70 5.24 -9.09 6.85
CA GLU A 70 4.17 -9.66 7.66
C GLU A 70 2.98 -8.71 7.71
N CYS A 71 1.78 -9.25 7.49
CA CYS A 71 0.57 -8.47 7.37
C CYS A 71 -0.66 -9.27 7.80
N HIS A 72 -1.80 -8.61 7.89
CA HIS A 72 -3.08 -9.25 8.06
C HIS A 72 -3.81 -9.34 6.72
N LYS A 73 -3.97 -10.54 6.20
CA LYS A 73 -4.81 -10.77 5.03
C LYS A 73 -6.27 -10.78 5.46
N VAL A 74 -7.08 -9.90 4.84
CA VAL A 74 -8.50 -9.75 5.19
C VAL A 74 -9.25 -11.05 4.93
N ASP A 75 -10.02 -11.47 5.94
CA ASP A 75 -10.88 -12.65 5.84
C ASP A 75 -12.30 -12.22 5.45
N TYR A 76 -12.63 -12.41 4.18
CA TYR A 76 -13.94 -12.04 3.63
C TYR A 76 -15.09 -12.96 4.08
N ASP A 77 -14.76 -14.08 4.72
CA ASP A 77 -15.75 -14.98 5.31
C ASP A 77 -16.09 -14.59 6.77
N ASN A 78 -15.38 -13.62 7.32
CA ASN A 78 -15.60 -13.11 8.67
C ASN A 78 -16.48 -11.86 8.64
N ASP A 79 -17.76 -12.00 9.02
CA ASP A 79 -18.74 -10.91 8.97
C ASP A 79 -18.34 -9.70 9.83
N GLU A 80 -17.78 -9.93 11.02
CA GLU A 80 -17.35 -8.87 11.90
C GLU A 80 -16.23 -8.05 11.28
N GLU A 81 -15.27 -8.71 10.67
CA GLU A 81 -14.14 -8.05 10.00
C GLU A 81 -14.60 -7.27 8.77
N CYS A 82 -15.49 -7.86 7.95
CA CYS A 82 -16.06 -7.20 6.79
C CYS A 82 -16.88 -5.96 7.17
N ASP A 83 -17.63 -6.02 8.27
CA ASP A 83 -18.41 -4.88 8.76
C ASP A 83 -17.51 -3.71 9.17
N VAL A 84 -16.41 -3.99 9.87
CA VAL A 84 -15.46 -2.96 10.34
C VAL A 84 -14.73 -2.31 9.16
N LEU A 85 -14.39 -3.11 8.14
CA LEU A 85 -13.62 -2.66 6.99
C LEU A 85 -14.49 -2.15 5.83
N ASP A 86 -15.82 -2.20 6.00
CA ASP A 86 -16.79 -1.82 4.96
C ASP A 86 -16.55 -2.57 3.65
N ALA A 87 -16.27 -3.87 3.77
CA ALA A 87 -15.90 -4.74 2.66
C ALA A 87 -17.08 -5.59 2.15
N ASP A 88 -18.32 -5.17 2.40
CA ASP A 88 -19.52 -5.89 2.00
C ASP A 88 -19.59 -6.09 0.49
N GLY A 89 -19.69 -7.34 0.07
CA GLY A 89 -19.85 -7.70 -1.32
C GLY A 89 -18.60 -7.59 -2.17
N CYS A 90 -17.47 -7.23 -1.57
CA CYS A 90 -16.19 -7.28 -2.25
C CYS A 90 -15.63 -8.69 -2.20
N GLU A 91 -15.73 -9.38 -3.30
CA GLU A 91 -15.03 -10.64 -3.43
C GLU A 91 -13.53 -10.36 -3.48
N SER A 92 -12.81 -10.97 -2.56
CA SER A 92 -11.36 -11.21 -2.61
C SER A 92 -10.52 -10.26 -3.49
N GLU A 93 -10.39 -9.01 -3.08
CA GLU A 93 -9.45 -8.07 -3.70
C GLU A 93 -8.00 -8.34 -3.27
N GLY A 94 -7.78 -9.34 -2.42
CA GLY A 94 -6.47 -9.63 -1.88
C GLY A 94 -5.95 -8.53 -0.94
N GLU A 95 -6.85 -7.81 -0.29
CA GLU A 95 -6.50 -6.73 0.62
C GLU A 95 -5.76 -7.26 1.84
N CYS A 96 -4.64 -6.62 2.15
CA CYS A 96 -3.85 -6.88 3.34
C CYS A 96 -3.70 -5.61 4.15
N LEU A 97 -3.74 -5.72 5.47
CA LEU A 97 -3.59 -4.59 6.37
C LEU A 97 -2.21 -4.60 7.01
N LEU A 98 -1.59 -3.43 7.07
CA LEU A 98 -0.39 -3.22 7.87
C LEU A 98 -0.77 -2.51 9.16
N PRO A 99 -0.26 -2.97 10.32
CA PRO A 99 -0.54 -2.32 11.60
C PRO A 99 -0.16 -0.83 11.62
N ALA A 100 -0.88 -0.05 12.41
CA ALA A 100 -0.63 1.39 12.55
C ALA A 100 0.80 1.72 13.00
N GLU A 101 1.42 0.82 13.74
CA GLU A 101 2.77 0.98 14.27
C GLU A 101 3.88 0.59 13.28
N THR A 102 3.52 0.10 12.11
CA THR A 102 4.50 -0.29 11.09
C THR A 102 5.25 0.93 10.58
N LYS A 103 6.57 0.87 10.64
CA LYS A 103 7.45 1.90 10.09
C LYS A 103 8.12 1.38 8.82
N LEU A 104 7.94 2.11 7.75
CA LEU A 104 8.46 1.75 6.43
C LEU A 104 9.45 2.83 5.99
N LYS A 105 10.66 2.38 5.64
CA LYS A 105 11.70 3.28 5.14
C LYS A 105 11.71 3.23 3.61
N ILE A 106 11.81 4.40 2.99
CA ILE A 106 11.93 4.51 1.54
C ILE A 106 13.37 4.12 1.15
N ILE A 107 13.51 3.05 0.38
CA ILE A 107 14.82 2.51 -0.03
C ILE A 107 15.14 2.79 -1.49
N SER A 108 14.13 3.07 -2.31
CA SER A 108 14.34 3.40 -3.72
C SER A 108 13.19 4.25 -4.26
N VAL A 109 13.51 5.09 -5.22
CA VAL A 109 12.53 5.87 -6.00
C VAL A 109 13.00 5.85 -7.45
N SER A 110 12.13 5.49 -8.39
CA SER A 110 12.47 5.45 -9.80
C SER A 110 12.80 6.88 -10.32
N SER A 111 13.53 6.94 -11.43
CA SER A 111 13.98 8.20 -12.01
C SER A 111 12.85 8.95 -12.75
N ASP A 112 13.08 10.22 -13.08
CA ASP A 112 12.17 11.00 -13.91
C ASP A 112 12.05 10.40 -15.32
N GLU A 113 13.11 9.79 -15.83
CA GLU A 113 13.09 9.10 -17.13
C GLU A 113 12.13 7.91 -17.09
N ASP A 114 12.17 7.13 -16.00
CA ASP A 114 11.23 6.02 -15.79
C ASP A 114 9.79 6.52 -15.70
N PHE A 115 9.58 7.66 -15.03
CA PHE A 115 8.26 8.28 -14.97
C PHE A 115 7.71 8.63 -16.36
N GLU A 116 8.55 9.16 -17.25
CA GLU A 116 8.14 9.48 -18.62
C GLU A 116 7.76 8.24 -19.42
N GLU A 117 8.43 7.11 -19.19
CA GLU A 117 8.13 5.86 -19.86
C GLU A 117 6.90 5.14 -19.29
N MET A 118 6.79 5.08 -17.97
CA MET A 118 5.75 4.29 -17.27
C MET A 118 4.50 5.09 -16.92
N GLY A 119 4.64 6.40 -16.76
CA GLY A 119 3.55 7.26 -16.30
C GLY A 119 3.37 7.33 -14.79
N PHE A 120 4.26 6.69 -14.03
CA PHE A 120 4.23 6.71 -12.57
C PHE A 120 5.65 6.54 -12.00
N TYR A 121 5.82 6.95 -10.72
CA TYR A 121 7.03 6.65 -9.95
C TYR A 121 6.85 5.36 -9.18
N GLU A 122 7.85 4.51 -9.19
CA GLU A 122 7.88 3.30 -8.35
C GLU A 122 8.72 3.59 -7.12
N VAL A 123 8.15 3.36 -5.93
CA VAL A 123 8.80 3.61 -4.64
C VAL A 123 8.94 2.29 -3.89
N GLY A 124 10.19 1.91 -3.62
CA GLY A 124 10.49 0.71 -2.83
C GLY A 124 10.55 1.05 -1.35
N LEU A 125 9.94 0.21 -0.52
CA LEU A 125 9.87 0.37 0.92
C LEU A 125 10.34 -0.90 1.64
N GLU A 126 10.85 -0.73 2.87
CA GLU A 126 11.16 -1.86 3.75
C GLU A 126 10.74 -1.56 5.17
N LYS A 127 10.34 -2.60 5.91
CA LYS A 127 9.98 -2.48 7.33
C LYS A 127 11.25 -2.31 8.15
N VAL A 128 11.27 -1.32 9.05
CA VAL A 128 12.45 -0.97 9.88
C VAL A 128 12.22 -1.12 11.38
N ASN A 129 11.11 -1.70 11.79
CA ASN A 129 10.83 -1.95 13.22
C ASN A 129 10.49 -3.41 13.52
#